data_cd36b5ac5b3e72be08bf78b152f96381
#
_entry.id   cd36b5ac5b3e72be08bf78b152f96381
#
_cell.length_a   1.000
_cell.length_b   1.000
_cell.length_c   1.000
_cell.angle_alpha   90.00
_cell.angle_beta   90.00
_cell.angle_gamma   90.00
#
_symmetry.space_group_name_H-M   'P 1'
#
loop_
_entity.id
_entity.type
_entity.pdbx_description
1 polymer ?
#
loop_
_entity_poly.entity_id
_entity_poly.type
_entity_poly.pdbx_seq_one_letter_code
_entity_poly.pdbx_strand_id
1 'polypeptide(L)'
;MTFKLKPATKGDIDFLVNLRKQTMSEHLDVAGWFMDDTGHLERVLINFEDCYLIETDQETIGMVKYLNHPDKIFVMQLQILAKYQRQGMGRKVVEYLIELARDDSKHVELHVLKANPAKLLYERLGFAVYDEDKLEFHMTTQQ
;
A
#
# COMPACT_ATOMS: atom_id res chain seq x y z
N MET A 1 5.06 -12.09 -14.39
CA MET A 1 3.61 -11.86 -14.28
C MET A 1 3.33 -10.37 -14.42
N THR A 2 2.41 -10.02 -15.29
CA THR A 2 2.02 -8.63 -15.49
C THR A 2 0.78 -8.29 -14.63
N PHE A 3 0.62 -7.05 -14.32
CA PHE A 3 -0.54 -6.56 -13.58
C PHE A 3 -1.07 -5.28 -14.21
N LYS A 4 -2.30 -4.94 -13.88
CA LYS A 4 -2.87 -3.64 -14.21
C LYS A 4 -3.58 -3.07 -12.99
N LEU A 5 -3.70 -1.75 -12.94
CA LEU A 5 -4.42 -1.03 -11.89
C LEU A 5 -5.78 -0.60 -12.44
N LYS A 6 -6.83 -0.96 -11.73
CA LYS A 6 -8.21 -0.62 -12.11
C LYS A 6 -8.82 0.23 -11.00
N PRO A 7 -9.38 1.41 -11.32
CA PRO A 7 -10.02 2.22 -10.29
C PRO A 7 -11.08 1.42 -9.53
N ALA A 8 -11.06 1.49 -8.21
CA ALA A 8 -12.04 0.82 -7.37
C ALA A 8 -13.41 1.48 -7.52
N THR A 9 -14.45 0.70 -7.39
CA THR A 9 -15.84 1.16 -7.44
C THR A 9 -16.54 0.84 -6.12
N LYS A 10 -17.74 1.39 -5.92
CA LYS A 10 -18.52 1.12 -4.71
C LYS A 10 -18.78 -0.37 -4.50
N GLY A 11 -18.89 -1.15 -5.57
CA GLY A 11 -19.08 -2.59 -5.47
C GLY A 11 -17.87 -3.33 -4.92
N ASP A 12 -16.71 -2.68 -4.84
CA ASP A 12 -15.47 -3.30 -4.34
C ASP A 12 -15.24 -3.05 -2.85
N ILE A 13 -16.10 -2.27 -2.19
CA ILE A 13 -15.87 -1.87 -0.79
C ILE A 13 -15.79 -3.08 0.14
N ASP A 14 -16.70 -4.04 0.02
CA ASP A 14 -16.68 -5.23 0.87
C ASP A 14 -15.39 -6.03 0.68
N PHE A 15 -14.95 -6.20 -0.55
CA PHE A 15 -13.68 -6.85 -0.85
C PHE A 15 -12.51 -6.11 -0.18
N LEU A 16 -12.49 -4.79 -0.29
CA LEU A 16 -11.42 -3.96 0.26
C LEU A 16 -11.37 -4.00 1.77
N VAL A 17 -12.53 -3.99 2.44
CA VAL A 17 -12.59 -4.11 3.90
C VAL A 17 -12.05 -5.48 4.34
N ASN A 18 -12.48 -6.56 3.68
CA ASN A 18 -12.03 -7.90 4.00
C ASN A 18 -10.52 -8.07 3.76
N LEU A 19 -10.02 -7.54 2.65
CA LEU A 19 -8.60 -7.57 2.34
C LEU A 19 -7.78 -6.85 3.42
N ARG A 20 -8.23 -5.67 3.84
CA ARG A 20 -7.55 -4.91 4.88
C ARG A 20 -7.53 -5.67 6.21
N LYS A 21 -8.67 -6.28 6.58
CA LYS A 21 -8.74 -7.07 7.81
C LYS A 21 -7.75 -8.23 7.79
N GLN A 22 -7.64 -8.94 6.65
CA GLN A 22 -6.73 -10.07 6.51
C GLN A 22 -5.26 -9.66 6.55
N THR A 23 -4.92 -8.51 5.96
CA THR A 23 -3.52 -8.12 5.79
C THR A 23 -2.99 -7.21 6.90
N MET A 24 -3.87 -6.46 7.58
CA MET A 24 -3.45 -5.44 8.54
C MET A 24 -3.72 -5.79 9.99
N SER A 25 -4.72 -6.64 10.29
CA SER A 25 -5.12 -6.90 11.68
C SER A 25 -3.97 -7.44 12.52
N GLU A 26 -3.20 -8.38 11.99
CA GLU A 26 -2.07 -8.95 12.70
C GLU A 26 -1.02 -7.89 13.04
N HIS A 27 -0.66 -7.05 12.08
CA HIS A 27 0.33 -5.99 12.29
C HIS A 27 -0.16 -4.94 13.28
N LEU A 28 -1.45 -4.61 13.23
CA LEU A 28 -2.05 -3.65 14.16
C LEU A 28 -2.09 -4.23 15.57
N ASP A 29 -2.43 -5.52 15.72
CA ASP A 29 -2.44 -6.20 17.01
C ASP A 29 -1.05 -6.22 17.66
N VAL A 30 -0.02 -6.55 16.89
CA VAL A 30 1.37 -6.53 17.37
C VAL A 30 1.78 -5.12 17.79
N ALA A 31 1.32 -4.10 17.07
CA ALA A 31 1.60 -2.70 17.42
C ALA A 31 0.78 -2.19 18.61
N GLY A 32 -0.13 -3.01 19.16
CA GLY A 32 -0.99 -2.62 20.27
C GLY A 32 -2.17 -1.76 19.83
N TRP A 33 -2.56 -1.83 18.58
CA TRP A 33 -3.63 -1.02 18.02
C TRP A 33 -4.72 -1.92 17.45
N PHE A 34 -5.80 -2.11 18.21
CA PHE A 34 -6.96 -2.86 17.74
C PHE A 34 -7.84 -1.97 16.85
N MET A 35 -8.33 -2.54 15.74
CA MET A 35 -9.24 -1.85 14.84
C MET A 35 -10.42 -2.76 14.50
N ASP A 36 -11.65 -2.26 14.74
CA ASP A 36 -12.87 -3.01 14.43
C ASP A 36 -13.28 -2.82 12.95
N ASP A 37 -14.40 -3.44 12.57
CA ASP A 37 -14.89 -3.38 11.19
C ASP A 37 -15.20 -1.96 10.75
N THR A 38 -15.75 -1.13 11.64
CA THR A 38 -16.03 0.28 11.35
C THR A 38 -14.74 1.03 11.07
N GLY A 39 -13.70 0.78 11.86
CA GLY A 39 -12.39 1.41 11.65
C GLY A 39 -11.78 1.01 10.32
N HIS A 40 -11.88 -0.28 9.95
CA HIS A 40 -11.37 -0.72 8.64
C HIS A 40 -12.14 -0.08 7.49
N LEU A 41 -13.48 0.02 7.61
CA LEU A 41 -14.30 0.68 6.60
C LEU A 41 -13.92 2.15 6.44
N GLU A 42 -13.73 2.87 7.54
CA GLU A 42 -13.32 4.27 7.49
C GLU A 42 -12.00 4.44 6.73
N ARG A 43 -11.04 3.56 6.97
CA ARG A 43 -9.74 3.61 6.28
C ARG A 43 -9.88 3.31 4.79
N VAL A 44 -10.78 2.41 4.40
CA VAL A 44 -11.05 2.14 2.99
C VAL A 44 -11.64 3.37 2.32
N LEU A 45 -12.54 4.07 3.00
CA LEU A 45 -13.26 5.21 2.42
C LEU A 45 -12.42 6.49 2.30
N ILE A 46 -11.39 6.65 3.14
CA ILE A 46 -10.50 7.81 3.04
C ILE A 46 -9.79 7.79 1.69
N ASN A 47 -9.91 8.87 0.92
CA ASN A 47 -9.32 8.99 -0.42
C ASN A 47 -9.69 7.80 -1.32
N PHE A 48 -10.95 7.38 -1.27
CA PHE A 48 -11.41 6.24 -2.05
C PHE A 48 -11.22 6.45 -3.56
N GLU A 49 -11.30 7.67 -4.04
CA GLU A 49 -11.07 8.04 -5.45
C GLU A 49 -9.63 7.76 -5.90
N ASP A 50 -8.71 7.58 -4.97
CA ASP A 50 -7.30 7.27 -5.26
C ASP A 50 -6.98 5.79 -5.07
N CYS A 51 -8.00 4.97 -4.90
CA CYS A 51 -7.86 3.53 -4.67
C CYS A 51 -7.94 2.76 -5.99
N TYR A 52 -6.98 1.85 -6.20
CA TYR A 52 -6.93 1.00 -7.39
C TYR A 52 -6.87 -0.46 -6.97
N LEU A 53 -7.61 -1.30 -7.68
CA LEU A 53 -7.47 -2.75 -7.56
C LEU A 53 -6.26 -3.20 -8.38
N ILE A 54 -5.53 -4.17 -7.88
CA ILE A 54 -4.41 -4.78 -8.59
C ILE A 54 -4.94 -6.06 -9.21
N GLU A 55 -4.92 -6.16 -10.54
CA GLU A 55 -5.47 -7.29 -11.27
C GLU A 55 -4.40 -8.01 -12.08
N THR A 56 -4.43 -9.33 -12.06
CA THR A 56 -3.60 -10.19 -12.92
C THR A 56 -4.51 -11.25 -13.51
N ASP A 57 -4.36 -11.53 -14.82
CA ASP A 57 -5.09 -12.60 -15.50
C ASP A 57 -6.58 -12.61 -15.14
N GLN A 58 -7.21 -11.42 -15.08
CA GLN A 58 -8.63 -11.21 -14.76
C GLN A 58 -8.98 -11.50 -13.31
N GLU A 59 -7.99 -11.70 -12.44
CA GLU A 59 -8.20 -11.94 -11.02
C GLU A 59 -7.70 -10.74 -10.21
N THR A 60 -8.49 -10.31 -9.22
CA THR A 60 -8.08 -9.24 -8.31
C THR A 60 -7.24 -9.83 -7.20
N ILE A 61 -6.01 -9.36 -7.05
CA ILE A 61 -5.05 -9.90 -6.09
C ILE A 61 -4.75 -8.96 -4.93
N GLY A 62 -5.19 -7.73 -5.01
CA GLY A 62 -4.91 -6.75 -3.95
C GLY A 62 -5.36 -5.36 -4.33
N MET A 63 -4.84 -4.38 -3.60
CA MET A 63 -5.15 -2.98 -3.85
C MET A 63 -3.95 -2.09 -3.57
N VAL A 64 -3.93 -0.93 -4.20
CA VAL A 64 -3.00 0.15 -3.86
C VAL A 64 -3.78 1.47 -3.86
N LYS A 65 -3.52 2.28 -2.84
CA LYS A 65 -4.06 3.64 -2.75
C LYS A 65 -2.88 4.58 -2.70
N TYR A 66 -2.78 5.49 -3.68
CA TYR A 66 -1.69 6.45 -3.71
C TYR A 66 -2.18 7.83 -4.14
N LEU A 67 -1.56 8.84 -3.56
CA LEU A 67 -1.88 10.24 -3.82
C LEU A 67 -0.77 10.85 -4.67
N ASN A 68 -1.16 11.45 -5.79
CA ASN A 68 -0.22 12.07 -6.71
C ASN A 68 -0.13 13.57 -6.43
N HIS A 69 0.86 13.95 -5.63
CA HIS A 69 1.12 15.34 -5.30
C HIS A 69 2.09 15.98 -6.32
N PRO A 70 2.21 17.33 -6.35
CA PRO A 70 3.11 17.98 -7.31
C PRO A 70 4.57 17.55 -7.21
N ASP A 71 5.04 17.18 -6.02
CA ASP A 71 6.46 16.86 -5.75
C ASP A 71 6.72 15.40 -5.40
N LYS A 72 5.66 14.63 -5.14
CA LYS A 72 5.82 13.25 -4.68
C LYS A 72 4.58 12.42 -4.97
N ILE A 73 4.78 11.11 -4.97
CA ILE A 73 3.68 10.13 -4.88
C ILE A 73 3.71 9.58 -3.46
N PHE A 74 2.61 9.71 -2.74
CA PHE A 74 2.47 9.14 -1.41
C PHE A 74 1.67 7.84 -1.49
N VAL A 75 2.31 6.72 -1.16
CA VAL A 75 1.64 5.42 -1.12
C VAL A 75 0.94 5.30 0.23
N MET A 76 -0.37 5.42 0.22
CA MET A 76 -1.16 5.45 1.43
C MET A 76 -1.47 4.04 1.95
N GLN A 77 -1.77 3.10 1.04
CA GLN A 77 -2.09 1.72 1.39
C GLN A 77 -1.65 0.80 0.26
N LEU A 78 -1.13 -0.37 0.61
CA LEU A 78 -0.80 -1.42 -0.34
C LEU A 78 -1.04 -2.75 0.36
N GLN A 79 -1.96 -3.56 -0.18
CA GLN A 79 -2.31 -4.85 0.40
C GLN A 79 -2.44 -5.89 -0.70
N ILE A 80 -1.83 -7.04 -0.47
CA ILE A 80 -1.87 -8.18 -1.40
C ILE A 80 -2.53 -9.35 -0.65
N LEU A 81 -3.48 -10.04 -1.30
CA LEU A 81 -4.09 -11.24 -0.74
C LEU A 81 -3.00 -12.24 -0.33
N ALA A 82 -3.22 -12.93 0.81
CA ALA A 82 -2.21 -13.82 1.38
C ALA A 82 -1.70 -14.86 0.37
N LYS A 83 -2.59 -15.43 -0.44
CA LYS A 83 -2.19 -16.46 -1.42
C LYS A 83 -1.31 -15.94 -2.56
N TYR A 84 -1.24 -14.63 -2.73
CA TYR A 84 -0.39 -14.01 -3.75
C TYR A 84 0.83 -13.31 -3.17
N GLN A 85 0.99 -13.32 -1.86
CA GLN A 85 2.17 -12.75 -1.23
C GLN A 85 3.41 -13.61 -1.52
N ARG A 86 4.59 -13.00 -1.36
CA ARG A 86 5.89 -13.66 -1.59
C ARG A 86 6.12 -14.10 -3.03
N GLN A 87 5.37 -13.55 -3.98
CA GLN A 87 5.53 -13.79 -5.41
C GLN A 87 6.05 -12.54 -6.13
N GLY A 88 6.46 -11.53 -5.39
CA GLY A 88 7.01 -10.32 -5.96
C GLY A 88 5.99 -9.30 -6.46
N MET A 89 4.70 -9.50 -6.19
CA MET A 89 3.67 -8.60 -6.72
C MET A 89 3.71 -7.23 -6.04
N GLY A 90 3.85 -7.19 -4.72
CA GLY A 90 3.97 -5.91 -4.01
C GLY A 90 5.17 -5.12 -4.49
N ARG A 91 6.29 -5.81 -4.69
CA ARG A 91 7.50 -5.21 -5.23
C ARG A 91 7.25 -4.59 -6.62
N LYS A 92 6.59 -5.32 -7.51
CA LYS A 92 6.31 -4.84 -8.86
C LYS A 92 5.44 -3.60 -8.87
N VAL A 93 4.43 -3.56 -7.99
CA VAL A 93 3.55 -2.39 -7.88
C VAL A 93 4.35 -1.18 -7.39
N VAL A 94 5.19 -1.34 -6.36
CA VAL A 94 6.02 -0.25 -5.84
C VAL A 94 7.02 0.20 -6.90
N GLU A 95 7.65 -0.73 -7.62
CA GLU A 95 8.56 -0.39 -8.72
C GLU A 95 7.85 0.43 -9.80
N TYR A 96 6.62 0.07 -10.14
CA TYR A 96 5.82 0.83 -11.08
C TYR A 96 5.59 2.27 -10.60
N LEU A 97 5.27 2.45 -9.32
CA LEU A 97 5.05 3.79 -8.76
C LEU A 97 6.36 4.59 -8.72
N ILE A 98 7.49 3.96 -8.45
CA ILE A 98 8.80 4.60 -8.49
C ILE A 98 9.09 5.11 -9.91
N GLU A 99 8.83 4.29 -10.93
CA GLU A 99 9.03 4.70 -12.32
C GLU A 99 8.09 5.85 -12.70
N LEU A 100 6.82 5.76 -12.29
CA LEU A 100 5.83 6.81 -12.54
C LEU A 100 6.28 8.14 -11.92
N ALA A 101 6.78 8.09 -10.70
CA ALA A 101 7.29 9.27 -10.00
C ALA A 101 8.52 9.83 -10.70
N ARG A 102 9.45 8.95 -11.10
CA ARG A 102 10.70 9.35 -11.77
C ARG A 102 10.41 10.09 -13.08
N ASP A 103 9.43 9.62 -13.84
CA ASP A 103 9.04 10.24 -15.12
C ASP A 103 8.56 11.70 -14.92
N ASP A 104 8.01 12.00 -13.74
CA ASP A 104 7.55 13.34 -13.39
C ASP A 104 8.52 14.08 -12.48
N SER A 105 9.75 13.59 -12.31
CA SER A 105 10.78 14.17 -11.42
C SER A 105 10.30 14.25 -9.97
N LYS A 106 9.58 13.23 -9.50
CA LYS A 106 9.05 13.13 -8.15
C LYS A 106 9.73 11.99 -7.39
N HIS A 107 9.66 12.04 -6.07
CA HIS A 107 10.04 10.90 -5.24
C HIS A 107 8.77 10.17 -4.74
N VAL A 108 8.96 9.01 -4.12
CA VAL A 108 7.87 8.23 -3.52
C VAL A 108 8.05 8.24 -2.02
N GLU A 109 6.97 8.45 -1.29
CA GLU A 109 6.95 8.37 0.17
C GLU A 109 5.91 7.37 0.63
N LEU A 110 6.15 6.73 1.77
CA LEU A 110 5.19 5.84 2.40
C LEU A 110 5.43 5.80 3.91
N HIS A 111 4.42 5.33 4.65
CA HIS A 111 4.54 5.02 6.06
C HIS A 111 4.33 3.51 6.23
N VAL A 112 5.11 2.87 7.07
CA VAL A 112 5.01 1.44 7.33
C VAL A 112 5.03 1.19 8.83
N LEU A 113 4.12 0.34 9.31
CA LEU A 113 4.09 -0.05 10.72
C LEU A 113 5.42 -0.68 11.11
N LYS A 114 5.96 -0.30 12.27
CA LYS A 114 7.23 -0.84 12.76
C LYS A 114 7.20 -2.36 12.89
N ALA A 115 6.00 -2.93 13.14
CA ALA A 115 5.79 -4.37 13.23
C ALA A 115 5.71 -5.07 11.88
N ASN A 116 5.63 -4.32 10.77
CA ASN A 116 5.47 -4.91 9.44
C ASN A 116 6.84 -5.18 8.80
N PRO A 117 7.17 -6.44 8.47
CA PRO A 117 8.46 -6.78 7.87
C PRO A 117 8.66 -6.20 6.46
N ALA A 118 7.63 -5.65 5.84
CA ALA A 118 7.73 -5.03 4.52
C ALA A 118 8.76 -3.89 4.47
N LYS A 119 9.14 -3.32 5.62
CA LYS A 119 10.22 -2.33 5.68
C LYS A 119 11.48 -2.81 4.95
N LEU A 120 11.83 -4.09 5.10
CA LEU A 120 13.01 -4.67 4.46
C LEU A 120 12.89 -4.63 2.92
N LEU A 121 11.69 -4.91 2.41
CA LEU A 121 11.43 -4.81 0.97
C LEU A 121 11.62 -3.37 0.49
N TYR A 122 11.08 -2.42 1.21
CA TYR A 122 11.19 -1.00 0.83
C TYR A 122 12.63 -0.53 0.84
N GLU A 123 13.42 -0.95 1.83
CA GLU A 123 14.85 -0.61 1.87
C GLU A 123 15.58 -1.16 0.63
N ARG A 124 15.26 -2.38 0.21
CA ARG A 124 15.85 -2.97 -1.00
C ARG A 124 15.48 -2.21 -2.27
N LEU A 125 14.33 -1.53 -2.27
CA LEU A 125 13.86 -0.75 -3.41
C LEU A 125 14.39 0.70 -3.41
N GLY A 126 15.22 1.05 -2.43
CA GLY A 126 15.84 2.36 -2.37
C GLY A 126 15.17 3.35 -1.43
N PHE A 127 14.23 2.89 -0.61
CA PHE A 127 13.63 3.74 0.41
C PHE A 127 14.53 3.81 1.63
N ALA A 128 14.54 4.98 2.27
CA ALA A 128 15.21 5.18 3.54
C ALA A 128 14.26 5.85 4.52
N VAL A 129 14.41 5.52 5.81
CA VAL A 129 13.63 6.17 6.87
C VAL A 129 14.13 7.61 7.03
N TYR A 130 13.22 8.56 6.93
CA TYR A 130 13.55 9.98 7.15
C TYR A 130 12.90 10.52 8.43
N ASP A 131 11.89 9.82 8.97
CA ASP A 131 11.21 10.20 10.20
C ASP A 131 10.50 8.97 10.76
N GLU A 132 10.03 9.06 11.98
CA GLU A 132 9.24 8.00 12.59
C GLU A 132 8.35 8.58 13.69
N ASP A 133 7.23 7.90 13.93
CA ASP A 133 6.39 8.17 15.07
C ASP A 133 6.36 6.92 15.97
N LYS A 134 5.43 6.86 16.92
CA LYS A 134 5.35 5.75 17.86
C LYS A 134 5.13 4.41 17.17
N LEU A 135 4.33 4.37 16.10
CA LEU A 135 3.88 3.14 15.46
C LEU A 135 4.50 2.89 14.08
N GLU A 136 4.93 3.93 13.38
CA GLU A 136 5.32 3.84 11.98
C GLU A 136 6.68 4.45 11.69
N PHE A 137 7.36 3.89 10.69
CA PHE A 137 8.48 4.53 10.01
C PHE A 137 7.95 5.30 8.81
N HIS A 138 8.50 6.48 8.56
CA HIS A 138 8.21 7.28 7.38
C HIS A 138 9.39 7.16 6.43
N MET A 139 9.15 6.64 5.23
CA MET A 139 10.21 6.31 4.29
C MET A 139 10.05 7.05 2.98
N THR A 140 11.17 7.33 2.33
CA THR A 140 11.18 8.02 1.04
C THR A 140 12.26 7.47 0.13
N THR A 141 12.01 7.49 -1.17
CA THR A 141 13.07 7.22 -2.14
C THR A 141 13.96 8.45 -2.22
N GLN A 142 15.25 8.24 -2.44
CA GLN A 142 16.17 9.35 -2.65
C GLN A 142 16.09 9.81 -4.10
N GLN A 143 16.25 11.10 -4.27
CA GLN A 143 16.27 11.72 -5.58
C GLN A 143 17.68 11.76 -6.15
#